data_0fdc66c986e83c3fe4b32fafdf88dc44
#
_entry.id   0fdc66c986e83c3fe4b32fafdf88dc44
#
_cell.length_a   1.000
_cell.length_b   1.000
_cell.length_c   1.000
_cell.angle_alpha   90.00
_cell.angle_beta   90.00
_cell.angle_gamma   90.00
#
_symmetry.space_group_name_H-M   'P 1'
#
loop_
_entity.id
_entity.type
_entity.pdbx_description
1 polymer ?
#
loop_
_entity_poly.entity_id
_entity_poly.type
_entity_poly.pdbx_seq_one_letter_code
_entity_poly.pdbx_strand_id
1 'polypeptide(L)'
;ALVGKKIGMTREFYKTGRLVPVTVIKMEKARVIQVIDEEKRGYKAVQLGFGKIKASKLTKAMKGFYSKKNTEAKKKLKEFRIKDTELYKEGNEFGLEIFNEVKFVDTTSKTIGKGFAGAMKRHNFGGLRATHGVSVSHRSHGSTGQRQDPGKVFKGKKMAGHMGDRVRTMQNLE
;
A
#
# COMPACT_ATOMS: atom_id res chain seq x y z
N ALA A 1 12.04 0.24 -6.99
CA ALA A 1 10.93 -0.38 -6.24
C ALA A 1 10.36 -1.56 -7.02
N LEU A 2 9.89 -2.60 -6.32
CA LEU A 2 9.26 -3.77 -6.92
C LEU A 2 7.88 -4.03 -6.28
N VAL A 3 7.08 -4.86 -6.92
CA VAL A 3 5.77 -5.30 -6.38
C VAL A 3 5.88 -6.75 -5.95
N GLY A 4 5.59 -7.00 -4.67
CA GLY A 4 5.58 -8.34 -4.09
C GLY A 4 4.20 -8.75 -3.59
N LYS A 5 4.05 -10.03 -3.29
CA LYS A 5 2.87 -10.61 -2.67
C LYS A 5 3.24 -11.13 -1.29
N LYS A 6 2.57 -10.63 -0.24
CA LYS A 6 2.71 -11.18 1.11
C LYS A 6 2.21 -12.61 1.12
N ILE A 7 3.05 -13.55 1.52
CA ILE A 7 2.72 -14.97 1.67
C ILE A 7 2.24 -15.25 3.09
N GLY A 8 2.96 -14.72 4.08
CA GLY A 8 2.64 -14.92 5.48
C GLY A 8 3.66 -14.25 6.39
N MET A 9 3.58 -14.61 7.66
CA MET A 9 4.55 -14.21 8.67
C MET A 9 5.09 -15.45 9.37
N THR A 10 6.35 -15.39 9.75
CA THR A 10 7.05 -16.40 10.54
C THR A 10 7.99 -15.72 11.50
N ARG A 11 8.82 -16.50 12.18
CA ARG A 11 9.84 -16.02 13.08
C ARG A 11 11.18 -16.70 12.73
N GLU A 12 12.26 -15.96 12.88
CA GLU A 12 13.61 -16.44 12.68
C GLU A 12 14.39 -16.30 13.97
N PHE A 13 15.25 -17.28 14.24
CA PHE A 13 16.10 -17.31 15.42
C PHE A 13 17.55 -17.03 14.99
N TYR A 14 18.10 -15.95 15.49
CA TYR A 14 19.51 -15.66 15.27
C TYR A 14 20.41 -16.53 16.16
N LYS A 15 21.67 -16.70 15.77
CA LYS A 15 22.67 -17.46 16.54
C LYS A 15 22.84 -16.94 17.97
N THR A 16 22.50 -15.69 18.23
CA THR A 16 22.51 -15.05 19.56
C THR A 16 21.30 -15.44 20.42
N GLY A 17 20.39 -16.30 19.96
CA GLY A 17 19.14 -16.65 20.63
C GLY A 17 18.01 -15.62 20.48
N ARG A 18 18.26 -14.48 19.80
CA ARG A 18 17.24 -13.46 19.56
C ARG A 18 16.20 -13.96 18.55
N LEU A 19 14.92 -13.83 18.91
CA LEU A 19 13.79 -14.13 18.04
C LEU A 19 13.38 -12.85 17.31
N VAL A 20 13.26 -12.93 16.00
CA VAL A 20 12.83 -11.82 15.14
C VAL A 20 11.59 -12.24 14.32
N PRO A 21 10.46 -11.50 14.42
CA PRO A 21 9.32 -11.75 13.55
C PRO A 21 9.63 -11.27 12.13
N VAL A 22 9.40 -12.13 11.15
CA VAL A 22 9.64 -11.83 9.73
C VAL A 22 8.39 -11.97 8.89
N THR A 23 8.23 -11.11 7.90
CA THR A 23 7.18 -11.20 6.89
C THR A 23 7.76 -11.73 5.59
N VAL A 24 7.20 -12.82 5.09
CA VAL A 24 7.63 -13.43 3.82
C VAL A 24 6.90 -12.80 2.66
N ILE A 25 7.65 -12.17 1.77
CA ILE A 25 7.13 -11.51 0.56
C ILE A 25 7.69 -12.23 -0.67
N LYS A 26 6.80 -12.83 -1.47
CA LYS A 26 7.16 -13.39 -2.77
C LYS A 26 7.20 -12.29 -3.80
N MET A 27 8.33 -12.11 -4.45
CA MET A 27 8.52 -11.15 -5.54
C MET A 27 8.70 -11.90 -6.86
N GLU A 28 8.03 -11.41 -7.89
CA GLU A 28 8.20 -11.88 -9.26
C GLU A 28 9.06 -10.87 -10.01
N LYS A 29 9.80 -11.33 -11.02
CA LYS A 29 10.59 -10.44 -11.89
C LYS A 29 9.68 -9.39 -12.51
N ALA A 30 10.09 -8.14 -12.40
CA ALA A 30 9.45 -7.00 -13.05
C ALA A 30 10.00 -6.86 -14.46
N ARG A 31 9.15 -6.61 -15.44
CA ARG A 31 9.56 -6.29 -16.80
C ARG A 31 9.25 -4.84 -17.13
N VAL A 32 10.20 -4.13 -17.71
CA VAL A 32 10.01 -2.77 -18.22
C VAL A 32 9.10 -2.85 -19.44
N ILE A 33 7.92 -2.29 -19.35
CA ILE A 33 6.94 -2.26 -20.44
C ILE A 33 7.10 -0.98 -21.27
N GLN A 34 7.33 0.13 -20.59
CA GLN A 34 7.49 1.42 -21.25
C GLN A 34 8.39 2.34 -20.41
N VAL A 35 9.23 3.07 -21.09
CA VAL A 35 9.94 4.23 -20.54
C VAL A 35 9.17 5.49 -20.94
N ILE A 36 8.93 6.36 -19.98
CA ILE A 36 8.16 7.60 -20.14
C ILE A 36 9.13 8.76 -20.01
N ASP A 37 9.23 9.54 -21.06
CA ASP A 37 10.08 10.71 -21.13
C ASP A 37 9.28 12.00 -20.90
N GLU A 38 9.97 13.02 -20.44
CA GLU A 38 9.38 14.30 -20.07
C GLU A 38 8.72 15.02 -21.26
N GLU A 39 9.32 14.91 -22.46
CA GLU A 39 8.82 15.54 -23.68
C GLU A 39 7.39 15.10 -24.04
N LYS A 40 7.05 13.82 -23.83
CA LYS A 40 5.75 13.27 -24.23
C LYS A 40 4.67 13.38 -23.17
N ARG A 41 5.03 13.34 -21.88
CA ARG A 41 4.06 13.31 -20.77
C ARG A 41 4.32 14.32 -19.65
N GLY A 42 5.35 15.14 -19.75
CA GLY A 42 5.70 16.15 -18.75
C GLY A 42 6.33 15.58 -17.46
N TYR A 43 6.73 14.31 -17.47
CA TYR A 43 7.46 13.68 -16.36
C TYR A 43 8.25 12.46 -16.82
N LYS A 44 9.30 12.13 -16.07
CA LYS A 44 10.12 10.93 -16.30
C LYS A 44 9.66 9.79 -15.40
N ALA A 45 9.40 8.62 -16.00
CA ALA A 45 8.98 7.42 -15.25
C ALA A 45 9.29 6.14 -16.04
N VAL A 46 9.33 5.03 -15.30
CA VAL A 46 9.38 3.69 -15.89
C VAL A 46 8.10 2.93 -15.49
N GLN A 47 7.42 2.37 -16.47
CA GLN A 47 6.27 1.52 -16.25
C GLN A 47 6.72 0.06 -16.19
N LEU A 48 6.55 -0.56 -15.03
CA LEU A 48 6.89 -1.95 -14.78
C LEU A 48 5.66 -2.84 -14.79
N GLY A 49 5.78 -4.00 -15.43
CA GLY A 49 4.77 -5.05 -15.46
C GLY A 49 5.12 -6.22 -14.55
N PHE A 50 4.15 -6.69 -13.77
CA PHE A 50 4.29 -7.77 -12.79
C PHE A 50 3.25 -8.86 -13.00
N GLY A 51 3.66 -10.11 -12.78
CA GLY A 51 2.79 -11.28 -12.85
C GLY A 51 2.32 -11.60 -14.26
N LYS A 52 1.94 -12.84 -14.49
CA LYS A 52 1.39 -13.32 -15.77
C LYS A 52 -0.13 -13.30 -15.75
N ILE A 53 -0.75 -13.02 -16.88
CA ILE A 53 -2.20 -13.08 -17.09
C ILE A 53 -2.51 -13.74 -18.42
N LYS A 54 -3.58 -14.57 -18.47
CA LYS A 54 -4.03 -15.16 -19.72
C LYS A 54 -4.62 -14.09 -20.64
N ALA A 55 -4.32 -14.14 -21.93
CA ALA A 55 -4.82 -13.18 -22.94
C ALA A 55 -6.36 -13.11 -23.01
N SER A 56 -7.04 -14.21 -22.68
CA SER A 56 -8.51 -14.26 -22.62
C SER A 56 -9.12 -13.34 -21.54
N LYS A 57 -8.34 -13.03 -20.46
CA LYS A 57 -8.78 -12.15 -19.35
C LYS A 57 -8.46 -10.67 -19.58
N LEU A 58 -7.90 -10.32 -20.72
CA LEU A 58 -7.57 -8.94 -21.07
C LEU A 58 -8.69 -8.30 -21.89
N THR A 59 -8.91 -7.00 -21.64
CA THR A 59 -9.74 -6.16 -22.51
C THR A 59 -9.09 -5.97 -23.88
N LYS A 60 -9.87 -5.65 -24.91
CA LYS A 60 -9.37 -5.39 -26.27
C LYS A 60 -8.32 -4.26 -26.27
N ALA A 61 -8.54 -3.19 -25.51
CA ALA A 61 -7.60 -2.08 -25.38
C ALA A 61 -6.23 -2.52 -24.83
N MET A 62 -6.22 -3.35 -23.76
CA MET A 62 -4.98 -3.86 -23.16
C MET A 62 -4.26 -4.86 -24.09
N LYS A 63 -5.01 -5.65 -24.86
CA LYS A 63 -4.40 -6.51 -25.88
C LYS A 63 -3.66 -5.68 -26.93
N GLY A 64 -4.30 -4.62 -27.46
CA GLY A 64 -3.66 -3.68 -28.39
C GLY A 64 -2.43 -2.99 -27.79
N PHE A 65 -2.50 -2.59 -26.53
CA PHE A 65 -1.35 -1.98 -25.83
C PHE A 65 -0.14 -2.91 -25.77
N TYR A 66 -0.32 -4.18 -25.33
CA TYR A 66 0.78 -5.14 -25.25
C TYR A 66 1.29 -5.56 -26.63
N SER A 67 0.41 -5.69 -27.64
CA SER A 67 0.82 -5.96 -29.03
C SER A 67 1.69 -4.84 -29.57
N LYS A 68 1.33 -3.58 -29.35
CA LYS A 68 2.14 -2.42 -29.77
C LYS A 68 3.52 -2.38 -29.13
N LYS A 69 3.64 -2.90 -27.90
CA LYS A 69 4.90 -2.95 -27.15
C LYS A 69 5.68 -4.26 -27.34
N ASN A 70 5.19 -5.21 -28.15
CA ASN A 70 5.77 -6.53 -28.35
C ASN A 70 6.13 -7.24 -27.05
N THR A 71 5.26 -7.13 -26.02
CA THR A 71 5.50 -7.68 -24.70
C THR A 71 4.38 -8.62 -24.27
N GLU A 72 4.74 -9.58 -23.40
CA GLU A 72 3.77 -10.44 -22.77
C GLU A 72 2.82 -9.66 -21.86
N ALA A 73 1.56 -10.10 -21.80
CA ALA A 73 0.58 -9.53 -20.91
C ALA A 73 0.96 -9.70 -19.43
N LYS A 74 0.95 -8.61 -18.70
CA LYS A 74 1.24 -8.57 -17.25
C LYS A 74 -0.02 -8.28 -16.45
N LYS A 75 -0.15 -8.91 -15.29
CA LYS A 75 -1.34 -8.81 -14.43
C LYS A 75 -1.49 -7.42 -13.79
N LYS A 76 -0.39 -6.79 -13.43
CA LYS A 76 -0.35 -5.45 -12.84
C LYS A 76 0.69 -4.60 -13.54
N LEU A 77 0.32 -3.36 -13.80
CA LEU A 77 1.22 -2.31 -14.24
C LEU A 77 1.36 -1.27 -13.13
N LYS A 78 2.57 -0.81 -12.90
CA LYS A 78 2.86 0.26 -11.95
C LYS A 78 3.92 1.18 -12.52
N GLU A 79 3.68 2.48 -12.44
CA GLU A 79 4.64 3.50 -12.84
C GLU A 79 5.46 3.93 -11.63
N PHE A 80 6.75 4.11 -11.85
CA PHE A 80 7.70 4.62 -10.86
C PHE A 80 8.41 5.82 -11.45
N ARG A 81 8.26 6.98 -10.83
CA ARG A 81 8.98 8.19 -11.21
C ARG A 81 10.47 8.03 -10.89
N ILE A 82 11.31 8.37 -11.83
CA ILE A 82 12.76 8.27 -11.72
C ILE A 82 13.40 9.55 -12.25
N LYS A 83 14.64 9.81 -11.86
CA LYS A 83 15.40 10.97 -12.37
C LYS A 83 15.99 10.69 -13.74
N ASP A 84 16.59 9.50 -13.91
CA ASP A 84 17.31 9.12 -15.12
C ASP A 84 16.62 7.93 -15.80
N THR A 85 16.11 8.16 -17.00
CA THR A 85 15.43 7.15 -17.82
C THR A 85 16.39 6.32 -18.68
N GLU A 86 17.61 6.83 -18.95
CA GLU A 86 18.60 6.22 -19.84
C GLU A 86 19.08 4.83 -19.40
N LEU A 87 19.05 4.58 -18.10
CA LEU A 87 19.44 3.28 -17.50
C LEU A 87 18.44 2.16 -17.81
N TYR A 88 17.25 2.49 -18.26
CA TYR A 88 16.16 1.54 -18.42
C TYR A 88 15.75 1.38 -19.88
N LYS A 89 15.86 0.15 -20.39
CA LYS A 89 15.41 -0.19 -21.75
C LYS A 89 14.11 -1.00 -21.68
N GLU A 90 13.18 -0.75 -22.63
CA GLU A 90 11.97 -1.56 -22.77
C GLU A 90 12.34 -3.02 -22.95
N GLY A 91 11.66 -3.91 -22.24
CA GLY A 91 11.92 -5.34 -22.26
C GLY A 91 12.88 -5.85 -21.17
N ASN A 92 13.68 -4.99 -20.52
CA ASN A 92 14.56 -5.41 -19.43
C ASN A 92 13.76 -6.00 -18.26
N GLU A 93 14.36 -6.96 -17.56
CA GLU A 93 13.76 -7.59 -16.39
C GLU A 93 14.62 -7.32 -15.14
N PHE A 94 13.95 -7.05 -14.03
CA PHE A 94 14.56 -6.82 -12.72
C PHE A 94 14.00 -7.81 -11.71
N GLY A 95 14.86 -8.39 -10.91
CA GLY A 95 14.51 -9.31 -9.84
C GLY A 95 14.90 -8.78 -8.45
N LEU A 96 15.09 -9.71 -7.54
CA LEU A 96 15.50 -9.43 -6.16
C LEU A 96 16.91 -8.85 -6.06
N GLU A 97 17.71 -8.99 -7.10
CA GLU A 97 19.10 -8.52 -7.13
C GLU A 97 19.25 -7.04 -6.77
N ILE A 98 18.20 -6.23 -7.04
CA ILE A 98 18.18 -4.79 -6.71
C ILE A 98 18.29 -4.54 -5.20
N PHE A 99 17.95 -5.52 -4.37
CA PHE A 99 17.94 -5.37 -2.91
C PHE A 99 19.18 -5.96 -2.22
N ASN A 100 20.11 -6.57 -2.95
CA ASN A 100 21.28 -7.22 -2.34
C ASN A 100 22.14 -6.30 -1.47
N GLU A 101 22.22 -5.02 -1.82
CA GLU A 101 22.99 -4.01 -1.08
C GLU A 101 22.14 -3.15 -0.14
N VAL A 102 20.81 -3.40 -0.12
CA VAL A 102 19.87 -2.58 0.64
C VAL A 102 19.63 -3.19 2.00
N LYS A 103 19.91 -2.44 3.07
CA LYS A 103 19.69 -2.88 4.46
C LYS A 103 18.25 -2.64 4.92
N PHE A 104 17.63 -1.54 4.51
CA PHE A 104 16.31 -1.15 4.94
C PHE A 104 15.39 -0.90 3.74
N VAL A 105 14.15 -1.31 3.87
CA VAL A 105 13.13 -1.11 2.82
C VAL A 105 11.88 -0.47 3.40
N ASP A 106 11.20 0.31 2.57
CA ASP A 106 9.88 0.83 2.84
C ASP A 106 8.84 -0.04 2.13
N THR A 107 7.87 -0.53 2.89
CA THR A 107 6.83 -1.40 2.33
C THR A 107 5.48 -0.69 2.34
N THR A 108 4.93 -0.47 1.15
CA THR A 108 3.61 0.16 0.97
C THR A 108 2.57 -0.88 0.59
N SER A 109 1.51 -0.98 1.36
CA SER A 109 0.41 -1.91 1.06
C SER A 109 -0.95 -1.37 1.52
N LYS A 110 -2.01 -2.02 1.07
CA LYS A 110 -3.37 -1.75 1.52
C LYS A 110 -3.69 -2.59 2.75
N THR A 111 -4.08 -1.94 3.82
CA THR A 111 -4.40 -2.62 5.09
C THR A 111 -5.71 -3.40 4.98
N ILE A 112 -5.87 -4.42 5.84
CA ILE A 112 -7.13 -5.17 5.95
C ILE A 112 -8.26 -4.20 6.34
N GLY A 113 -9.39 -4.30 5.65
CA GLY A 113 -10.60 -3.55 5.99
C GLY A 113 -11.25 -4.10 7.24
N LYS A 114 -11.70 -3.20 8.12
CA LYS A 114 -12.43 -3.52 9.36
C LYS A 114 -13.86 -2.96 9.36
N GLY A 115 -14.34 -2.51 8.20
CA GLY A 115 -15.67 -1.93 8.03
C GLY A 115 -15.86 -0.63 8.79
N PHE A 116 -17.11 -0.30 9.12
CA PHE A 116 -17.45 0.85 9.95
C PHE A 116 -17.09 0.53 11.42
N ALA A 117 -16.34 1.40 12.05
CA ALA A 117 -15.90 1.24 13.42
C ALA A 117 -16.25 2.46 14.28
N GLY A 118 -16.69 2.22 15.50
CA GLY A 118 -16.94 3.26 16.50
C GLY A 118 -15.65 3.96 16.93
N ALA A 119 -15.79 5.11 17.58
CA ALA A 119 -14.65 5.94 18.02
C ALA A 119 -13.70 5.20 18.98
N MET A 120 -14.20 4.31 19.81
CA MET A 120 -13.37 3.49 20.70
C MET A 120 -12.42 2.59 19.90
N LYS A 121 -12.93 1.82 18.94
CA LYS A 121 -12.12 0.92 18.12
C LYS A 121 -11.22 1.68 17.13
N ARG A 122 -11.73 2.77 16.54
CA ARG A 122 -11.04 3.50 15.48
C ARG A 122 -9.94 4.42 15.99
N HIS A 123 -10.15 5.02 17.16
CA HIS A 123 -9.30 6.07 17.73
C HIS A 123 -8.87 5.84 19.17
N ASN A 124 -9.18 4.67 19.75
CA ASN A 124 -8.85 4.30 21.12
C ASN A 124 -9.47 5.25 22.17
N PHE A 125 -10.71 5.69 21.95
CA PHE A 125 -11.43 6.47 22.95
C PHE A 125 -11.83 5.60 24.14
N GLY A 126 -11.80 6.15 25.36
CA GLY A 126 -12.14 5.43 26.57
C GLY A 126 -13.63 5.06 26.71
N GLY A 127 -14.51 5.80 26.00
CA GLY A 127 -15.96 5.68 26.20
C GLY A 127 -16.43 6.32 27.49
N LEU A 128 -17.64 5.96 27.93
CA LEU A 128 -18.23 6.41 29.19
C LEU A 128 -18.23 5.26 30.21
N ARG A 129 -18.53 5.58 31.48
CA ARG A 129 -18.59 4.61 32.55
C ARG A 129 -19.64 3.54 32.28
N ALA A 130 -19.37 2.29 32.70
CA ALA A 130 -20.34 1.18 32.59
C ALA A 130 -21.38 1.18 33.74
N THR A 131 -21.15 2.00 34.78
CA THR A 131 -21.97 2.08 36.00
C THR A 131 -22.32 3.55 36.30
N HIS A 132 -22.81 3.82 37.49
CA HIS A 132 -23.17 5.17 37.94
C HIS A 132 -24.24 5.87 37.09
N GLY A 133 -25.29 5.14 36.72
CA GLY A 133 -26.46 5.67 36.02
C GLY A 133 -26.28 5.97 34.53
N VAL A 134 -25.15 5.60 33.95
CA VAL A 134 -24.99 5.73 32.49
C VAL A 134 -25.83 4.69 31.77
N SER A 135 -26.80 5.16 30.97
CA SER A 135 -27.68 4.31 30.16
C SER A 135 -27.25 4.36 28.70
N VAL A 136 -27.22 3.23 28.02
CA VAL A 136 -26.96 3.00 26.57
C VAL A 136 -25.74 3.66 25.94
N SER A 137 -25.17 4.69 26.55
CA SER A 137 -24.09 5.54 25.97
C SER A 137 -22.67 5.08 26.30
N HIS A 138 -22.47 3.85 26.78
CA HIS A 138 -21.17 3.34 27.25
C HIS A 138 -20.04 3.45 26.22
N ARG A 139 -20.36 3.34 24.94
CA ARG A 139 -19.37 3.38 23.85
C ARG A 139 -19.37 4.68 23.04
N SER A 140 -20.04 5.70 23.52
CA SER A 140 -20.08 7.02 22.89
C SER A 140 -18.72 7.71 22.93
N HIS A 141 -18.49 8.61 21.97
CA HIS A 141 -17.21 9.31 21.87
C HIS A 141 -17.13 10.59 22.70
N GLY A 142 -18.23 10.97 23.40
CA GLY A 142 -18.29 12.17 24.21
C GLY A 142 -18.59 13.44 23.41
N SER A 143 -18.14 14.58 23.88
CA SER A 143 -18.38 15.86 23.23
C SER A 143 -17.72 15.97 21.86
N THR A 144 -18.44 16.58 20.91
CA THR A 144 -17.94 16.85 19.55
C THR A 144 -17.43 18.28 19.37
N GLY A 145 -17.71 19.17 20.31
CA GLY A 145 -17.30 20.58 20.22
C GLY A 145 -17.86 21.41 21.35
N GLN A 146 -17.76 22.72 21.20
CA GLN A 146 -18.26 23.74 22.13
C GLN A 146 -19.72 24.15 21.79
N ARG A 147 -20.16 25.31 22.24
CA ARG A 147 -21.53 25.85 22.10
C ARG A 147 -21.65 26.75 20.84
N GLN A 148 -22.35 27.89 20.99
CA GLN A 148 -22.57 28.87 19.91
C GLN A 148 -21.25 29.47 19.37
N ASP A 149 -20.21 29.50 20.15
CA ASP A 149 -18.87 29.88 19.71
C ASP A 149 -17.92 28.67 19.90
N PRO A 150 -17.35 28.13 18.84
CA PRO A 150 -17.30 28.54 17.43
C PRO A 150 -18.49 28.10 16.56
N GLY A 151 -19.56 27.50 17.13
CA GLY A 151 -20.76 27.07 16.42
C GLY A 151 -20.58 25.99 15.35
N LYS A 152 -19.47 25.29 15.35
CA LYS A 152 -19.11 24.24 14.39
C LYS A 152 -18.28 23.14 15.01
N VAL A 153 -18.28 21.97 14.38
CA VAL A 153 -17.31 20.89 14.65
C VAL A 153 -16.08 21.11 13.78
N PHE A 154 -14.90 21.17 14.39
CA PHE A 154 -13.65 21.37 13.65
C PHE A 154 -13.34 20.23 12.69
N LYS A 155 -12.74 20.56 11.55
CA LYS A 155 -12.24 19.57 10.59
C LYS A 155 -11.22 18.65 11.28
N GLY A 156 -11.25 17.38 10.92
CA GLY A 156 -10.34 16.38 11.50
C GLY A 156 -10.76 15.86 12.88
N LYS A 157 -11.90 16.26 13.45
CA LYS A 157 -12.44 15.68 14.68
C LYS A 157 -12.54 14.17 14.53
N LYS A 158 -11.94 13.43 15.47
CA LYS A 158 -11.95 11.96 15.48
C LYS A 158 -13.36 11.46 15.80
N MET A 159 -13.96 10.76 14.85
CA MET A 159 -15.32 10.19 14.96
C MET A 159 -15.35 8.76 14.43
N ALA A 160 -16.49 8.09 14.63
CA ALA A 160 -16.77 6.80 13.99
C ALA A 160 -16.67 6.90 12.47
N GLY A 161 -16.35 5.80 11.81
CA GLY A 161 -16.25 5.75 10.36
C GLY A 161 -15.50 4.52 9.87
N HIS A 162 -15.19 4.50 8.59
CA HIS A 162 -14.49 3.39 7.95
C HIS A 162 -13.08 3.21 8.52
N MET A 163 -12.75 1.99 8.93
CA MET A 163 -11.45 1.61 9.46
C MET A 163 -10.77 0.57 8.57
N GLY A 164 -9.47 0.74 8.36
CA GLY A 164 -8.70 -0.12 7.46
C GLY A 164 -8.97 0.16 5.99
N ASP A 165 -8.59 -0.78 5.12
CA ASP A 165 -8.71 -0.69 3.64
C ASP A 165 -8.06 0.58 3.07
N ARG A 166 -6.98 1.04 3.69
CA ARG A 166 -6.20 2.23 3.33
C ARG A 166 -4.77 1.86 2.99
N VAL A 167 -4.20 2.58 2.05
CA VAL A 167 -2.78 2.48 1.74
C VAL A 167 -1.97 3.04 2.92
N ARG A 168 -1.00 2.25 3.38
CA ARG A 168 -0.06 2.60 4.45
C ARG A 168 1.34 2.16 4.06
N THR A 169 2.31 2.96 4.46
CA THR A 169 3.73 2.66 4.29
C THR A 169 4.35 2.39 5.65
N MET A 170 5.01 1.24 5.76
CA MET A 170 5.88 0.91 6.89
C MET A 170 7.30 1.21 6.44
N GLN A 171 7.96 2.08 7.16
CA GLN A 171 9.31 2.56 6.84
C GLN A 171 10.39 1.82 7.63
N ASN A 172 11.60 1.79 7.08
CA ASN A 172 12.81 1.25 7.74
C ASN A 172 12.65 -0.19 8.23
N LEU A 173 12.06 -1.06 7.40
CA LEU A 173 12.03 -2.49 7.67
C LEU A 173 13.36 -3.11 7.23
N GLU A 174 13.96 -3.92 8.12
CA GLU A 174 15.18 -4.68 7.89
C GLU A 174 14.88 -6.00 7.15
#